data_b11c6d0460acd9e041e0a535b5b6f5a9
#
_entry.id   b11c6d0460acd9e041e0a535b5b6f5a9
#
_cell.length_a   1.000
_cell.length_b   1.000
_cell.length_c   1.000
_cell.angle_alpha   90.00
_cell.angle_beta   90.00
_cell.angle_gamma   90.00
#
_symmetry.space_group_name_H-M   'P 1'
#
loop_
_entity.id
_entity.type
_entity.pdbx_description
1 polymer ?
#
loop_
_entity_poly.entity_id
_entity_poly.type
_entity_poly.pdbx_seq_one_letter_code
_entity_poly.pdbx_strand_id
1 'polypeptide(L)'
;SDSLLNSSCSLRSIMLIVVKSLYFVYLFQFKPQIGKLKHKNSINNSEFETKSISLYAMVVEKKWILKENAEPETVRQLSSELGVDPVLAELLVQRGVRTFHQARSFFRPSLDDLHDPFLMTDMDKAVERVHQAVASREKILVYGDYDVDGTTAVSLVYSFLRRLTPAIDFYIPERYDEGYGVSYKGIDWASENGFGLIITLDCGIKANEKVEYAREKGIDMIICDHHLPENELPKAVAVLDPKREDCFYPFDDLSGCGVGFKLVQAYSQRYDIPFETLIPLLDLLVVSIASDLVSVTDENRILAHYGLKQLNGNPREGLLAMIQLSGLEPTHI
;
A
#
# COMPACT_ATOMS: atom_id res chain seq x y z
N SER A 1 13.96 24.08 25.42
CA SER A 1 12.55 23.70 25.69
C SER A 1 11.62 23.93 24.49
N ASP A 2 12.06 24.63 23.45
CA ASP A 2 11.20 25.02 22.31
C ASP A 2 11.20 24.04 21.12
N SER A 3 11.98 22.94 21.17
CA SER A 3 12.09 21.99 20.07
C SER A 3 11.02 20.87 20.04
N LEU A 4 10.24 20.73 21.11
CA LEU A 4 9.21 19.67 21.24
C LEU A 4 7.82 20.09 20.71
N LEU A 5 7.57 21.40 20.57
CA LEU A 5 6.26 21.91 20.12
C LEU A 5 6.05 21.89 18.61
N ASN A 6 7.11 21.80 17.81
CA ASN A 6 7.01 21.76 16.35
C ASN A 6 6.63 20.38 15.77
N SER A 7 6.65 19.30 16.59
CA SER A 7 6.27 17.96 16.15
C SER A 7 4.75 17.68 16.20
N SER A 8 3.98 18.51 16.90
CA SER A 8 2.52 18.35 16.98
C SER A 8 1.80 18.68 15.67
N CYS A 9 2.46 19.42 14.78
CA CYS A 9 1.91 19.78 13.45
C CYS A 9 1.84 18.56 12.52
N SER A 10 2.77 17.58 12.63
CA SER A 10 2.82 16.43 11.74
C SER A 10 1.70 15.40 11.99
N LEU A 11 1.27 15.22 13.24
CA LEU A 11 0.17 14.30 13.58
C LEU A 11 -1.20 14.83 13.11
N ARG A 12 -1.40 16.15 13.15
CA ARG A 12 -2.60 16.78 12.57
C ARG A 12 -2.64 16.62 11.05
N SER A 13 -1.49 16.70 10.39
CA SER A 13 -1.39 16.54 8.94
C SER A 13 -1.67 15.10 8.51
N ILE A 14 -1.12 14.09 9.19
CA ILE A 14 -1.40 12.67 8.93
C ILE A 14 -2.90 12.37 9.14
N MET A 15 -3.48 12.84 10.23
CA MET A 15 -4.91 12.67 10.52
C MET A 15 -5.81 13.38 9.49
N LEU A 16 -5.37 14.52 8.97
CA LEU A 16 -6.10 15.29 7.97
C LEU A 16 -6.04 14.63 6.58
N ILE A 17 -4.91 14.00 6.22
CA ILE A 17 -4.75 13.21 4.98
C ILE A 17 -5.63 11.98 5.04
N VAL A 18 -5.61 11.22 6.13
CA VAL A 18 -6.46 10.02 6.31
C VAL A 18 -7.94 10.40 6.23
N VAL A 19 -8.36 11.48 6.90
CA VAL A 19 -9.76 11.94 6.87
C VAL A 19 -10.15 12.47 5.49
N LYS A 20 -9.29 13.20 4.80
CA LYS A 20 -9.57 13.73 3.45
C LYS A 20 -9.48 12.64 2.38
N SER A 21 -8.57 11.67 2.49
CA SER A 21 -8.52 10.50 1.61
C SER A 21 -9.76 9.62 1.78
N LEU A 22 -10.23 9.39 3.01
CA LEU A 22 -11.51 8.74 3.27
C LEU A 22 -12.69 9.49 2.64
N TYR A 23 -12.66 10.83 2.67
CA TYR A 23 -13.70 11.65 2.04
C TYR A 23 -13.62 11.60 0.51
N PHE A 24 -12.41 11.53 -0.05
CA PHE A 24 -12.17 11.41 -1.49
C PHE A 24 -12.58 10.03 -2.02
N VAL A 25 -12.21 8.95 -1.33
CA VAL A 25 -12.65 7.57 -1.63
C VAL A 25 -14.17 7.45 -1.49
N TYR A 26 -14.76 8.05 -0.44
CA TYR A 26 -16.21 8.06 -0.24
C TYR A 26 -16.96 8.80 -1.37
N LEU A 27 -16.43 9.93 -1.86
CA LEU A 27 -17.04 10.67 -2.96
C LEU A 27 -16.94 9.96 -4.32
N PHE A 28 -15.89 9.15 -4.54
CA PHE A 28 -15.73 8.38 -5.79
C PHE A 28 -16.48 7.04 -5.78
N GLN A 29 -16.55 6.36 -4.62
CA GLN A 29 -17.26 5.08 -4.51
C GLN A 29 -18.79 5.20 -4.42
N PHE A 30 -19.33 6.35 -4.00
CA PHE A 30 -20.76 6.55 -3.74
C PHE A 30 -21.43 7.67 -4.55
N LYS A 31 -20.94 8.02 -5.74
CA LYS A 31 -21.79 8.78 -6.65
C LYS A 31 -22.87 7.85 -7.21
N PRO A 32 -24.16 8.01 -6.83
CA PRO A 32 -25.22 7.27 -7.49
C PRO A 32 -25.23 7.65 -8.96
N GLN A 33 -25.07 6.67 -9.84
CA GLN A 33 -25.35 6.87 -11.27
C GLN A 33 -26.83 7.19 -11.44
N ILE A 34 -27.16 8.46 -11.51
CA ILE A 34 -28.45 8.90 -12.04
C ILE A 34 -28.38 8.77 -13.56
N GLY A 35 -28.54 7.55 -14.03
CA GLY A 35 -28.71 7.26 -15.44
C GLY A 35 -30.06 7.82 -15.90
N LYS A 36 -30.04 8.75 -16.85
CA LYS A 36 -31.23 9.20 -17.59
C LYS A 36 -31.78 8.01 -18.36
N LEU A 37 -32.79 7.33 -17.82
CA LEU A 37 -33.63 6.40 -18.56
C LEU A 37 -34.49 7.22 -19.56
N LYS A 38 -34.09 7.19 -20.83
CA LYS A 38 -34.98 7.59 -21.93
C LYS A 38 -36.00 6.47 -22.16
N HIS A 39 -37.24 6.80 -21.92
CA HIS A 39 -38.40 6.00 -22.32
C HIS A 39 -38.36 5.63 -23.81
N LYS A 40 -38.59 4.35 -24.09
CA LYS A 40 -39.36 3.91 -25.29
C LYS A 40 -40.15 2.62 -25.01
N ASN A 41 -41.45 2.81 -25.05
CA ASN A 41 -42.55 1.93 -25.51
C ASN A 41 -42.95 0.66 -24.75
N SER A 42 -44.14 0.81 -24.18
CA SER A 42 -45.32 -0.09 -24.21
C SER A 42 -45.11 -1.59 -24.16
N ILE A 43 -45.49 -2.20 -23.02
CA ILE A 43 -46.07 -3.52 -22.92
C ILE A 43 -47.05 -3.53 -21.72
N ASN A 44 -48.19 -4.22 -21.94
CA ASN A 44 -49.43 -4.31 -21.21
C ASN A 44 -49.37 -4.48 -19.67
N ASN A 45 -50.38 -3.86 -19.04
CA ASN A 45 -50.86 -4.12 -17.69
C ASN A 45 -51.16 -5.61 -17.43
N SER A 46 -50.46 -6.18 -16.46
CA SER A 46 -51.00 -7.23 -15.57
C SER A 46 -50.27 -7.13 -14.24
N GLU A 47 -51.05 -6.90 -13.20
CA GLU A 47 -50.84 -6.99 -11.78
C GLU A 47 -49.42 -7.33 -11.29
N PHE A 48 -48.65 -6.31 -10.93
CA PHE A 48 -47.55 -6.44 -9.97
C PHE A 48 -47.94 -5.64 -8.73
N GLU A 49 -48.31 -6.35 -7.66
CA GLU A 49 -48.34 -5.80 -6.31
C GLU A 49 -47.00 -5.16 -6.02
N THR A 50 -46.96 -3.85 -5.93
CA THR A 50 -45.87 -3.08 -5.39
C THR A 50 -45.73 -3.37 -3.92
N LYS A 51 -44.98 -4.40 -3.54
CA LYS A 51 -44.36 -4.46 -2.22
C LYS A 51 -43.40 -3.28 -2.11
N SER A 52 -43.86 -2.22 -1.47
CA SER A 52 -42.98 -1.14 -1.04
C SER A 52 -41.93 -1.76 -0.10
N ILE A 53 -40.72 -2.00 -0.64
CA ILE A 53 -39.56 -2.27 0.19
C ILE A 53 -39.30 -0.94 0.87
N SER A 54 -39.84 -0.77 2.08
CA SER A 54 -39.44 0.28 2.99
C SER A 54 -37.95 0.09 3.24
N LEU A 55 -37.11 0.91 2.61
CA LEU A 55 -35.73 1.09 3.00
C LEU A 55 -35.76 1.72 4.42
N TYR A 56 -35.88 0.88 5.44
CA TYR A 56 -35.50 1.29 6.77
C TYR A 56 -34.01 1.65 6.66
N ALA A 57 -33.74 2.93 6.60
CA ALA A 57 -32.40 3.43 6.86
C ALA A 57 -31.99 2.81 8.20
N MET A 58 -31.08 1.84 8.16
CA MET A 58 -30.48 1.32 9.38
C MET A 58 -29.77 2.51 10.02
N VAL A 59 -30.43 3.13 10.99
CA VAL A 59 -29.80 4.12 11.86
C VAL A 59 -28.77 3.33 12.64
N VAL A 60 -27.52 3.40 12.20
CA VAL A 60 -26.39 2.84 12.95
C VAL A 60 -26.25 3.69 14.20
N GLU A 61 -26.77 3.18 15.30
CA GLU A 61 -26.65 3.83 16.59
C GLU A 61 -25.18 3.79 17.03
N LYS A 62 -24.50 4.93 16.98
CA LYS A 62 -23.10 5.04 17.40
C LYS A 62 -23.01 5.02 18.91
N LYS A 63 -22.43 3.97 19.46
CA LYS A 63 -22.15 3.83 20.89
C LYS A 63 -20.72 4.29 21.18
N TRP A 64 -20.59 5.29 22.03
CA TRP A 64 -19.29 5.68 22.58
C TRP A 64 -18.85 4.66 23.63
N ILE A 65 -17.68 4.10 23.48
CA ILE A 65 -17.06 3.16 24.41
C ILE A 65 -15.75 3.80 24.86
N LEU A 66 -15.57 3.99 26.16
CA LEU A 66 -14.29 4.38 26.72
C LEU A 66 -13.31 3.23 26.56
N LYS A 67 -12.13 3.53 26.05
CA LYS A 67 -11.04 2.55 25.99
C LYS A 67 -10.60 2.23 27.42
N GLU A 68 -10.26 0.99 27.67
CA GLU A 68 -9.72 0.57 28.97
C GLU A 68 -8.47 1.36 29.31
N ASN A 69 -8.33 1.71 30.60
CA ASN A 69 -7.13 2.40 31.06
C ASN A 69 -5.90 1.51 30.86
N ALA A 70 -4.81 2.14 30.50
CA ALA A 70 -3.53 1.45 30.41
C ALA A 70 -3.05 1.03 31.80
N GLU A 71 -2.12 0.06 31.85
CA GLU A 71 -1.53 -0.41 33.11
C GLU A 71 -0.87 0.74 33.87
N PRO A 72 -1.32 1.06 35.10
CA PRO A 72 -0.88 2.25 35.82
C PRO A 72 0.63 2.32 36.06
N GLU A 73 1.28 1.16 36.26
CA GLU A 73 2.72 1.11 36.50
C GLU A 73 3.51 1.48 35.25
N THR A 74 3.14 0.92 34.11
CA THR A 74 3.74 1.25 32.81
C THR A 74 3.56 2.72 32.47
N VAL A 75 2.38 3.29 32.76
CA VAL A 75 2.09 4.74 32.55
C VAL A 75 2.99 5.61 33.43
N ARG A 76 3.13 5.27 34.73
CA ARG A 76 3.98 6.02 35.65
C ARG A 76 5.45 5.96 35.24
N GLN A 77 5.94 4.78 34.90
CA GLN A 77 7.31 4.59 34.43
C GLN A 77 7.58 5.41 33.18
N LEU A 78 6.76 5.26 32.15
CA LEU A 78 6.92 5.98 30.88
C LEU A 78 6.82 7.49 31.05
N SER A 79 5.86 7.98 31.87
CA SER A 79 5.73 9.40 32.24
C SER A 79 7.01 9.94 32.87
N SER A 80 7.58 9.19 33.82
CA SER A 80 8.84 9.57 34.49
C SER A 80 10.03 9.57 33.54
N GLU A 81 10.18 8.53 32.69
CA GLU A 81 11.30 8.40 31.76
C GLU A 81 11.27 9.48 30.64
N LEU A 82 10.07 9.84 30.18
CA LEU A 82 9.90 10.86 29.12
C LEU A 82 9.80 12.28 29.66
N GLY A 83 9.53 12.47 30.97
CA GLY A 83 9.25 13.76 31.57
C GLY A 83 7.96 14.41 31.02
N VAL A 84 6.92 13.61 30.73
CA VAL A 84 5.65 14.07 30.19
C VAL A 84 4.51 13.85 31.18
N ASP A 85 3.40 14.55 30.96
CA ASP A 85 2.18 14.37 31.75
C ASP A 85 1.67 12.91 31.69
N PRO A 86 1.22 12.31 32.82
CA PRO A 86 0.70 10.96 32.85
C PRO A 86 -0.39 10.66 31.81
N VAL A 87 -1.24 11.64 31.48
CA VAL A 87 -2.28 11.48 30.44
C VAL A 87 -1.65 11.25 29.06
N LEU A 88 -0.55 11.94 28.75
CA LEU A 88 0.19 11.72 27.49
C LEU A 88 0.86 10.36 27.46
N ALA A 89 1.45 9.94 28.61
CA ALA A 89 2.03 8.61 28.73
C ALA A 89 0.96 7.52 28.60
N GLU A 90 -0.22 7.69 29.18
CA GLU A 90 -1.34 6.76 29.02
C GLU A 90 -1.78 6.62 27.56
N LEU A 91 -1.90 7.72 26.83
CA LEU A 91 -2.23 7.70 25.40
C LEU A 91 -1.16 6.98 24.57
N LEU A 92 0.11 7.06 24.96
CA LEU A 92 1.20 6.31 24.31
C LEU A 92 1.09 4.82 24.61
N VAL A 93 0.91 4.45 25.88
CA VAL A 93 0.76 3.05 26.29
C VAL A 93 -0.45 2.40 25.63
N GLN A 94 -1.57 3.10 25.55
CA GLN A 94 -2.77 2.64 24.82
C GLN A 94 -2.53 2.42 23.30
N ARG A 95 -1.46 3.00 22.73
CA ARG A 95 -1.01 2.80 21.35
C ARG A 95 0.11 1.77 21.21
N GLY A 96 0.43 1.06 22.30
CA GLY A 96 1.50 0.05 22.33
C GLY A 96 2.90 0.60 22.57
N VAL A 97 3.06 1.92 22.77
CA VAL A 97 4.35 2.56 23.09
C VAL A 97 4.55 2.51 24.60
N ARG A 98 5.36 1.56 25.07
CA ARG A 98 5.50 1.23 26.50
C ARG A 98 6.86 1.56 27.10
N THR A 99 7.88 1.80 26.27
CA THR A 99 9.25 2.05 26.70
C THR A 99 9.78 3.38 26.13
N PHE A 100 10.82 3.93 26.75
CA PHE A 100 11.53 5.09 26.24
C PHE A 100 12.01 4.90 24.81
N HIS A 101 12.54 3.71 24.48
CA HIS A 101 13.04 3.40 23.14
C HIS A 101 11.91 3.42 22.11
N GLN A 102 10.77 2.78 22.41
CA GLN A 102 9.60 2.81 21.54
C GLN A 102 9.05 4.25 21.36
N ALA A 103 9.04 5.04 22.43
CA ALA A 103 8.64 6.45 22.35
C ALA A 103 9.61 7.26 21.47
N ARG A 104 10.90 7.03 21.60
CA ARG A 104 11.92 7.67 20.77
C ARG A 104 11.70 7.35 19.28
N SER A 105 11.55 6.08 18.92
CA SER A 105 11.28 5.65 17.54
C SER A 105 9.94 6.21 17.04
N PHE A 106 8.91 6.24 17.90
CA PHE A 106 7.61 6.80 17.56
C PHE A 106 7.67 8.29 17.19
N PHE A 107 8.43 9.11 17.96
CA PHE A 107 8.53 10.55 17.74
C PHE A 107 9.68 10.97 16.81
N ARG A 108 10.68 10.11 16.64
CA ARG A 108 11.88 10.37 15.83
C ARG A 108 12.18 9.17 14.94
N PRO A 109 11.28 8.86 13.98
CA PRO A 109 11.52 7.76 13.07
C PRO A 109 12.79 7.98 12.26
N SER A 110 13.59 6.90 12.08
CA SER A 110 14.81 6.89 11.27
C SER A 110 14.71 5.86 10.17
N LEU A 111 15.24 6.15 8.98
CA LEU A 111 15.35 5.16 7.89
C LEU A 111 16.31 4.01 8.26
N ASP A 112 17.21 4.22 9.21
CA ASP A 112 18.10 3.18 9.72
C ASP A 112 17.36 2.12 10.57
N ASP A 113 16.15 2.44 11.03
CA ASP A 113 15.30 1.51 11.79
C ASP A 113 14.42 0.62 10.87
N LEU A 114 14.53 0.74 9.55
CA LEU A 114 13.85 -0.17 8.61
C LEU A 114 14.42 -1.58 8.73
N HIS A 115 13.54 -2.58 8.74
CA HIS A 115 13.95 -3.97 8.78
C HIS A 115 14.73 -4.38 7.52
N ASP A 116 15.64 -5.34 7.68
CA ASP A 116 16.34 -5.92 6.54
C ASP A 116 15.33 -6.60 5.60
N PRO A 117 15.23 -6.18 4.32
CA PRO A 117 14.29 -6.75 3.39
C PRO A 117 14.53 -8.25 3.11
N PHE A 118 15.75 -8.75 3.34
CA PHE A 118 16.07 -10.17 3.16
C PHE A 118 15.52 -11.09 4.26
N LEU A 119 14.91 -10.53 5.32
CA LEU A 119 14.12 -11.31 6.27
C LEU A 119 12.79 -11.78 5.69
N MET A 120 12.33 -11.19 4.58
CA MET A 120 11.12 -11.64 3.89
C MET A 120 11.42 -12.89 3.06
N THR A 121 10.64 -13.94 3.30
CA THR A 121 10.81 -15.23 2.61
C THR A 121 10.76 -15.03 1.08
N ASP A 122 11.62 -15.73 0.36
CA ASP A 122 11.83 -15.68 -1.09
C ASP A 122 12.46 -14.38 -1.63
N MET A 123 12.84 -13.40 -0.80
CA MET A 123 13.42 -12.14 -1.27
C MET A 123 14.72 -12.36 -2.07
N ASP A 124 15.57 -13.30 -1.64
CA ASP A 124 16.79 -13.66 -2.39
C ASP A 124 16.48 -14.14 -3.83
N LYS A 125 15.47 -15.02 -3.96
CA LYS A 125 15.04 -15.55 -5.25
C LYS A 125 14.45 -14.46 -6.14
N ALA A 126 13.64 -13.55 -5.55
CA ALA A 126 13.05 -12.43 -6.28
C ALA A 126 14.12 -11.50 -6.82
N VAL A 127 15.06 -11.08 -5.97
CA VAL A 127 16.16 -10.18 -6.34
C VAL A 127 17.04 -10.80 -7.45
N GLU A 128 17.40 -12.09 -7.29
CA GLU A 128 18.20 -12.81 -8.28
C GLU A 128 17.48 -12.91 -9.62
N ARG A 129 16.19 -13.25 -9.63
CA ARG A 129 15.40 -13.39 -10.87
C ARG A 129 15.24 -12.04 -11.59
N VAL A 130 15.00 -10.95 -10.84
CA VAL A 130 14.97 -9.60 -11.41
C VAL A 130 16.32 -9.24 -12.01
N HIS A 131 17.43 -9.55 -11.32
CA HIS A 131 18.77 -9.28 -11.83
C HIS A 131 19.07 -10.04 -13.13
N GLN A 132 18.70 -11.30 -13.19
CA GLN A 132 18.85 -12.11 -14.41
C GLN A 132 18.10 -11.48 -15.60
N ALA A 133 16.87 -11.02 -15.38
CA ALA A 133 16.09 -10.35 -16.42
C ALA A 133 16.75 -9.03 -16.88
N VAL A 134 17.23 -8.21 -15.93
CA VAL A 134 17.94 -6.96 -16.23
C VAL A 134 19.24 -7.25 -17.02
N ALA A 135 20.05 -8.20 -16.56
CA ALA A 135 21.34 -8.55 -17.17
C ALA A 135 21.19 -9.12 -18.59
N SER A 136 20.17 -9.95 -18.82
CA SER A 136 19.88 -10.55 -20.13
C SER A 136 19.05 -9.64 -21.05
N ARG A 137 18.60 -8.48 -20.58
CA ARG A 137 17.66 -7.58 -21.27
C ARG A 137 16.33 -8.28 -21.61
N GLU A 138 15.92 -9.21 -20.77
CA GLU A 138 14.61 -9.83 -20.86
C GLU A 138 13.52 -8.79 -20.60
N LYS A 139 12.39 -8.88 -21.28
CA LYS A 139 11.26 -7.95 -21.04
C LYS A 139 10.59 -8.26 -19.73
N ILE A 140 10.49 -7.25 -18.87
CA ILE A 140 9.84 -7.32 -17.56
C ILE A 140 8.51 -6.57 -17.64
N LEU A 141 7.42 -7.20 -17.20
CA LEU A 141 6.12 -6.58 -17.01
C LEU A 141 5.88 -6.32 -15.53
N VAL A 142 5.68 -5.06 -15.16
CA VAL A 142 5.23 -4.66 -13.82
C VAL A 142 3.71 -4.62 -13.84
N TYR A 143 3.08 -5.56 -13.15
CA TYR A 143 1.63 -5.76 -13.13
C TYR A 143 1.07 -5.37 -11.77
N GLY A 144 0.03 -4.56 -11.68
CA GLY A 144 -0.58 -4.21 -10.40
C GLY A 144 -2.09 -4.14 -10.48
N ASP A 145 -2.74 -4.10 -9.31
CA ASP A 145 -4.16 -3.85 -9.28
C ASP A 145 -4.51 -2.40 -9.67
N TYR A 146 -5.78 -2.14 -9.91
CA TYR A 146 -6.28 -0.85 -10.42
C TYR A 146 -6.58 0.19 -9.33
N ASP A 147 -6.46 -0.15 -8.06
CA ASP A 147 -6.69 0.78 -6.97
C ASP A 147 -5.45 1.67 -6.67
N VAL A 148 -5.51 2.45 -5.60
CA VAL A 148 -4.44 3.39 -5.30
C VAL A 148 -3.18 2.67 -4.83
N ASP A 149 -3.30 1.59 -4.06
CA ASP A 149 -2.15 0.81 -3.61
C ASP A 149 -1.46 0.13 -4.81
N GLY A 150 -2.22 -0.62 -5.63
CA GLY A 150 -1.68 -1.28 -6.81
C GLY A 150 -1.06 -0.31 -7.80
N THR A 151 -1.72 0.80 -8.12
CA THR A 151 -1.20 1.79 -9.09
C THR A 151 0.05 2.52 -8.59
N THR A 152 0.13 2.85 -7.30
CA THR A 152 1.34 3.45 -6.70
C THR A 152 2.47 2.45 -6.63
N ALA A 153 2.20 1.18 -6.31
CA ALA A 153 3.17 0.09 -6.32
C ALA A 153 3.78 -0.12 -7.71
N VAL A 154 2.95 -0.17 -8.76
CA VAL A 154 3.41 -0.25 -10.15
C VAL A 154 4.29 0.95 -10.48
N SER A 155 3.83 2.16 -10.17
CA SER A 155 4.59 3.38 -10.45
C SER A 155 5.93 3.40 -9.75
N LEU A 156 6.01 2.90 -8.52
CA LEU A 156 7.23 2.82 -7.71
C LEU A 156 8.24 1.83 -8.33
N VAL A 157 7.83 0.58 -8.52
CA VAL A 157 8.70 -0.49 -9.01
C VAL A 157 9.11 -0.23 -10.47
N TYR A 158 8.18 0.20 -11.32
CA TYR A 158 8.47 0.59 -12.69
C TYR A 158 9.48 1.74 -12.76
N SER A 159 9.30 2.80 -11.96
CA SER A 159 10.21 3.95 -11.95
C SER A 159 11.63 3.56 -11.54
N PHE A 160 11.77 2.62 -10.62
CA PHE A 160 13.07 2.10 -10.20
C PHE A 160 13.71 1.25 -11.31
N LEU A 161 13.02 0.21 -11.77
CA LEU A 161 13.56 -0.75 -12.74
C LEU A 161 13.82 -0.11 -14.11
N ARG A 162 13.04 0.90 -14.50
CA ARG A 162 13.25 1.65 -15.75
C ARG A 162 14.61 2.32 -15.84
N ARG A 163 15.24 2.62 -14.70
CA ARG A 163 16.62 3.15 -14.64
C ARG A 163 17.66 2.07 -14.92
N LEU A 164 17.33 0.80 -14.72
CA LEU A 164 18.24 -0.34 -14.87
C LEU A 164 18.13 -0.98 -16.26
N THR A 165 16.93 -1.01 -16.83
CA THR A 165 16.67 -1.61 -18.14
C THR A 165 15.62 -0.84 -18.93
N PRO A 166 15.80 -0.66 -20.24
CA PRO A 166 14.74 -0.15 -21.12
C PRO A 166 13.69 -1.21 -21.48
N ALA A 167 14.00 -2.51 -21.25
CA ALA A 167 13.13 -3.64 -21.60
C ALA A 167 12.09 -3.88 -20.49
N ILE A 168 11.24 -2.89 -20.24
CA ILE A 168 10.23 -2.91 -19.18
C ILE A 168 8.98 -2.17 -19.62
N ASP A 169 7.83 -2.69 -19.25
CA ASP A 169 6.53 -2.02 -19.39
C ASP A 169 5.65 -2.33 -18.18
N PHE A 170 4.47 -1.77 -18.13
CA PHE A 170 3.52 -2.00 -17.05
C PHE A 170 2.14 -2.38 -17.56
N TYR A 171 1.36 -3.04 -16.72
CA TYR A 171 -0.02 -3.42 -17.01
C TYR A 171 -0.90 -3.21 -15.76
N ILE A 172 -2.04 -2.58 -15.96
CA ILE A 172 -3.08 -2.42 -14.95
C ILE A 172 -4.38 -2.94 -15.57
N PRO A 173 -5.04 -3.96 -14.95
CA PRO A 173 -6.24 -4.55 -15.51
C PRO A 173 -7.40 -3.55 -15.53
N GLU A 174 -8.25 -3.68 -16.55
CA GLU A 174 -9.45 -2.88 -16.64
C GLU A 174 -10.51 -3.42 -15.66
N ARG A 175 -10.95 -2.55 -14.75
CA ARG A 175 -11.79 -2.90 -13.59
C ARG A 175 -13.07 -3.67 -13.95
N TYR A 176 -13.75 -3.28 -15.04
CA TYR A 176 -15.05 -3.81 -15.41
C TYR A 176 -14.96 -5.01 -16.34
N ASP A 177 -13.89 -5.14 -17.10
CA ASP A 177 -13.69 -6.18 -18.11
C ASP A 177 -12.85 -7.36 -17.59
N GLU A 178 -11.85 -7.06 -16.74
CA GLU A 178 -10.90 -8.07 -16.25
C GLU A 178 -11.11 -8.40 -14.77
N GLY A 179 -11.69 -7.49 -14.00
CA GLY A 179 -11.91 -7.64 -12.56
C GLY A 179 -10.66 -7.35 -11.73
N TYR A 180 -10.65 -7.83 -10.49
CA TYR A 180 -9.59 -7.60 -9.51
C TYR A 180 -8.43 -8.58 -9.70
N GLY A 181 -7.20 -8.05 -9.57
CA GLY A 181 -5.97 -8.83 -9.52
C GLY A 181 -5.50 -9.36 -10.87
N VAL A 182 -4.73 -10.43 -10.86
CA VAL A 182 -4.14 -11.01 -12.08
C VAL A 182 -5.22 -11.55 -13.01
N SER A 183 -5.18 -11.17 -14.30
CA SER A 183 -6.12 -11.62 -15.32
C SER A 183 -5.45 -12.53 -16.37
N TYR A 184 -6.22 -13.45 -16.95
CA TYR A 184 -5.75 -14.23 -18.11
C TYR A 184 -5.41 -13.34 -19.30
N LYS A 185 -6.20 -12.29 -19.52
CA LYS A 185 -6.00 -11.31 -20.60
C LYS A 185 -4.65 -10.57 -20.45
N GLY A 186 -4.29 -10.19 -19.22
CA GLY A 186 -2.99 -9.57 -18.93
C GLY A 186 -1.82 -10.52 -19.17
N ILE A 187 -1.98 -11.82 -18.83
CA ILE A 187 -0.97 -12.85 -19.11
C ILE A 187 -0.84 -13.11 -20.61
N ASP A 188 -1.98 -13.18 -21.34
CA ASP A 188 -1.97 -13.32 -22.80
C ASP A 188 -1.27 -12.14 -23.45
N TRP A 189 -1.59 -10.92 -23.02
CA TRP A 189 -0.94 -9.72 -23.52
C TRP A 189 0.58 -9.76 -23.26
N ALA A 190 1.01 -10.20 -22.08
CA ALA A 190 2.42 -10.36 -21.75
C ALA A 190 3.11 -11.36 -22.70
N SER A 191 2.48 -12.52 -22.93
CA SER A 191 2.98 -13.56 -23.84
C SER A 191 3.11 -13.05 -25.28
N GLU A 192 2.07 -12.41 -25.80
CA GLU A 192 2.02 -11.88 -27.17
C GLU A 192 3.05 -10.77 -27.41
N ASN A 193 3.41 -10.03 -26.36
CA ASN A 193 4.41 -8.96 -26.42
C ASN A 193 5.82 -9.42 -26.01
N GLY A 194 6.02 -10.72 -25.74
CA GLY A 194 7.33 -11.34 -25.50
C GLY A 194 7.94 -10.98 -24.15
N PHE A 195 7.13 -10.79 -23.11
CA PHE A 195 7.60 -10.66 -21.73
C PHE A 195 7.93 -12.03 -21.16
N GLY A 196 9.10 -12.16 -20.52
CA GLY A 196 9.53 -13.38 -19.85
C GLY A 196 9.36 -13.35 -18.33
N LEU A 197 9.19 -12.17 -17.75
CA LEU A 197 8.97 -11.98 -16.32
C LEU A 197 7.81 -11.04 -16.07
N ILE A 198 6.87 -11.46 -15.20
CA ILE A 198 5.82 -10.61 -14.62
C ILE A 198 6.11 -10.42 -13.13
N ILE A 199 6.15 -9.17 -12.66
CA ILE A 199 6.20 -8.81 -11.24
C ILE A 199 4.83 -8.28 -10.88
N THR A 200 4.06 -9.03 -10.07
CA THR A 200 2.76 -8.58 -9.58
C THR A 200 2.91 -7.79 -8.30
N LEU A 201 2.09 -6.76 -8.15
CA LEU A 201 2.11 -5.83 -7.03
C LEU A 201 0.68 -5.66 -6.51
N ASP A 202 0.51 -5.78 -5.20
CA ASP A 202 -0.77 -5.66 -4.52
C ASP A 202 -1.82 -6.68 -5.00
N CYS A 203 -1.36 -7.77 -5.58
CA CYS A 203 -2.22 -8.86 -6.04
C CYS A 203 -1.38 -10.11 -6.35
N GLY A 204 -2.07 -11.26 -6.42
CA GLY A 204 -1.47 -12.49 -6.93
C GLY A 204 -1.33 -13.60 -5.91
N ILE A 205 -1.41 -13.34 -4.61
CA ILE A 205 -1.25 -14.36 -3.56
C ILE A 205 -2.27 -15.50 -3.64
N LYS A 206 -3.41 -15.27 -4.28
CA LYS A 206 -4.47 -16.26 -4.51
C LYS A 206 -4.60 -16.67 -5.99
N ALA A 207 -3.64 -16.30 -6.83
CA ALA A 207 -3.72 -16.49 -8.28
C ALA A 207 -3.12 -17.83 -8.75
N ASN A 208 -3.30 -18.93 -8.03
CA ASN A 208 -2.67 -20.23 -8.28
C ASN A 208 -2.81 -20.70 -9.73
N GLU A 209 -4.04 -20.71 -10.28
CA GLU A 209 -4.32 -21.15 -11.65
C GLU A 209 -3.67 -20.22 -12.69
N LYS A 210 -3.64 -18.92 -12.42
CA LYS A 210 -3.10 -17.92 -13.34
C LYS A 210 -1.58 -17.94 -13.36
N VAL A 211 -0.94 -18.24 -12.22
CA VAL A 211 0.51 -18.46 -12.15
C VAL A 211 0.91 -19.71 -12.96
N GLU A 212 0.13 -20.78 -12.83
CA GLU A 212 0.36 -21.98 -13.64
C GLU A 212 0.17 -21.70 -15.14
N TYR A 213 -0.86 -20.94 -15.51
CA TYR A 213 -1.11 -20.52 -16.88
C TYR A 213 0.04 -19.65 -17.45
N ALA A 214 0.59 -18.74 -16.66
CA ALA A 214 1.76 -17.96 -17.07
C ALA A 214 2.98 -18.87 -17.29
N ARG A 215 3.19 -19.84 -16.39
CA ARG A 215 4.26 -20.83 -16.49
C ARG A 215 4.15 -21.69 -17.77
N GLU A 216 2.93 -22.12 -18.14
CA GLU A 216 2.68 -22.86 -19.40
C GLU A 216 3.04 -22.03 -20.64
N LYS A 217 2.94 -20.70 -20.55
CA LYS A 217 3.37 -19.76 -21.60
C LYS A 217 4.87 -19.41 -21.56
N GLY A 218 5.63 -19.99 -20.63
CA GLY A 218 7.05 -19.72 -20.44
C GLY A 218 7.34 -18.37 -19.79
N ILE A 219 6.39 -17.83 -19.02
CA ILE A 219 6.53 -16.57 -18.28
C ILE A 219 6.70 -16.87 -16.81
N ASP A 220 7.80 -16.41 -16.23
CA ASP A 220 8.02 -16.44 -14.78
C ASP A 220 7.22 -15.35 -14.06
N MET A 221 6.82 -15.63 -12.83
CA MET A 221 6.15 -14.64 -11.99
C MET A 221 6.87 -14.45 -10.66
N ILE A 222 6.93 -13.20 -10.21
CA ILE A 222 7.25 -12.80 -8.84
C ILE A 222 6.01 -12.12 -8.29
N ILE A 223 5.54 -12.59 -7.14
CA ILE A 223 4.36 -12.03 -6.47
C ILE A 223 4.83 -11.15 -5.30
N CYS A 224 4.38 -9.90 -5.29
CA CYS A 224 4.54 -8.95 -4.19
C CYS A 224 3.15 -8.56 -3.71
N ASP A 225 2.70 -9.18 -2.62
CA ASP A 225 1.34 -9.03 -2.11
C ASP A 225 1.36 -8.88 -0.59
N HIS A 226 0.25 -8.43 -0.01
CA HIS A 226 0.09 -8.27 1.42
C HIS A 226 -1.28 -8.78 1.93
N HIS A 227 -2.06 -9.36 1.05
CA HIS A 227 -3.34 -9.99 1.39
C HIS A 227 -3.10 -11.33 2.10
N LEU A 228 -4.09 -11.75 2.90
CA LEU A 228 -4.02 -13.06 3.57
C LEU A 228 -3.91 -14.19 2.55
N PRO A 229 -2.87 -15.03 2.62
CA PRO A 229 -2.73 -16.19 1.77
C PRO A 229 -3.85 -17.22 1.95
N GLU A 230 -4.05 -18.08 0.97
CA GLU A 230 -4.80 -19.32 1.09
C GLU A 230 -3.90 -20.48 1.56
N ASN A 231 -4.48 -21.67 1.71
CA ASN A 231 -3.74 -22.85 2.18
C ASN A 231 -2.58 -23.26 1.25
N GLU A 232 -2.71 -23.02 -0.05
CA GLU A 232 -1.65 -23.24 -1.03
C GLU A 232 -1.18 -21.94 -1.62
N LEU A 233 0.13 -21.70 -1.59
CA LEU A 233 0.74 -20.56 -2.25
C LEU A 233 0.89 -20.82 -3.76
N PRO A 234 0.80 -19.76 -4.59
CA PRO A 234 1.09 -19.86 -6.02
C PRO A 234 2.52 -20.36 -6.28
N LYS A 235 2.68 -21.23 -7.28
CA LYS A 235 3.99 -21.79 -7.69
C LYS A 235 4.79 -20.81 -8.54
N ALA A 236 4.88 -19.57 -8.11
CA ALA A 236 5.72 -18.54 -8.70
C ALA A 236 7.19 -18.77 -8.37
N VAL A 237 8.10 -18.07 -9.07
CA VAL A 237 9.54 -18.09 -8.77
C VAL A 237 9.82 -17.58 -7.36
N ALA A 238 9.09 -16.54 -6.96
CA ALA A 238 9.14 -16.00 -5.62
C ALA A 238 7.77 -15.44 -5.23
N VAL A 239 7.42 -15.56 -3.94
CA VAL A 239 6.21 -15.01 -3.36
C VAL A 239 6.59 -14.17 -2.15
N LEU A 240 6.60 -12.86 -2.32
CA LEU A 240 6.89 -11.89 -1.26
C LEU A 240 5.58 -11.47 -0.62
N ASP A 241 5.33 -11.98 0.57
CA ASP A 241 4.18 -11.63 1.38
C ASP A 241 4.53 -11.81 2.86
N PRO A 242 4.49 -10.74 3.66
CA PRO A 242 4.86 -10.83 5.07
C PRO A 242 3.83 -11.59 5.93
N LYS A 243 2.61 -11.84 5.41
CA LYS A 243 1.54 -12.57 6.10
C LYS A 243 1.56 -14.08 5.86
N ARG A 244 2.54 -14.60 5.14
CA ARG A 244 2.73 -16.04 4.96
C ARG A 244 3.11 -16.69 6.30
N GLU A 245 2.60 -17.88 6.56
CA GLU A 245 2.92 -18.65 7.79
C GLU A 245 4.42 -18.98 7.93
N ASP A 246 5.12 -19.12 6.81
CA ASP A 246 6.57 -19.42 6.76
C ASP A 246 7.44 -18.15 6.61
N CYS A 247 6.86 -16.97 6.72
CA CYS A 247 7.57 -15.69 6.65
C CYS A 247 7.83 -15.16 8.06
N PHE A 248 9.10 -14.89 8.37
CA PHE A 248 9.54 -14.33 9.66
C PHE A 248 9.88 -12.83 9.56
N TYR A 249 9.31 -12.15 8.58
CA TYR A 249 9.47 -10.70 8.46
C TYR A 249 8.85 -10.02 9.68
N PRO A 250 9.55 -9.08 10.34
CA PRO A 250 9.12 -8.58 11.66
C PRO A 250 7.84 -7.76 11.65
N PHE A 251 7.41 -7.27 10.47
CA PHE A 251 6.23 -6.42 10.31
C PHE A 251 5.35 -6.91 9.16
N ASP A 252 4.16 -7.39 9.47
CA ASP A 252 3.24 -8.03 8.53
C ASP A 252 2.19 -7.09 7.91
N ASP A 253 2.14 -5.83 8.36
CA ASP A 253 1.10 -4.86 7.96
C ASP A 253 1.61 -3.82 6.93
N LEU A 254 2.56 -4.23 6.08
CA LEU A 254 2.96 -3.43 4.92
C LEU A 254 1.79 -3.31 3.93
N SER A 255 1.70 -2.19 3.19
CA SER A 255 0.84 -2.10 2.00
C SER A 255 1.45 -2.88 0.82
N GLY A 256 0.68 -3.14 -0.23
CA GLY A 256 1.20 -3.78 -1.45
C GLY A 256 2.35 -2.99 -2.08
N CYS A 257 2.25 -1.65 -2.09
CA CYS A 257 3.36 -0.76 -2.46
C CYS A 257 4.56 -0.88 -1.50
N GLY A 258 4.29 -1.10 -0.20
CA GLY A 258 5.32 -1.36 0.81
C GLY A 258 6.10 -2.62 0.51
N VAL A 259 5.44 -3.72 0.14
CA VAL A 259 6.12 -4.96 -0.28
C VAL A 259 6.93 -4.74 -1.55
N GLY A 260 6.38 -4.02 -2.55
CA GLY A 260 7.12 -3.62 -3.75
C GLY A 260 8.35 -2.76 -3.43
N PHE A 261 8.24 -1.84 -2.46
CA PHE A 261 9.38 -1.05 -1.97
C PHE A 261 10.45 -1.93 -1.33
N LYS A 262 10.09 -2.96 -0.55
CA LYS A 262 11.05 -3.90 0.04
C LYS A 262 11.82 -4.68 -1.04
N LEU A 263 11.20 -5.07 -2.15
CA LEU A 263 11.90 -5.66 -3.30
C LEU A 263 12.93 -4.68 -3.89
N VAL A 264 12.54 -3.42 -4.08
CA VAL A 264 13.44 -2.37 -4.59
C VAL A 264 14.58 -2.08 -3.62
N GLN A 265 14.30 -2.06 -2.31
CA GLN A 265 15.30 -1.90 -1.24
C GLN A 265 16.29 -3.07 -1.24
N ALA A 266 15.81 -4.31 -1.31
CA ALA A 266 16.64 -5.51 -1.35
C ALA A 266 17.55 -5.52 -2.58
N TYR A 267 16.99 -5.20 -3.75
CA TYR A 267 17.77 -5.10 -4.98
C TYR A 267 18.88 -4.03 -4.86
N SER A 268 18.52 -2.85 -4.33
CA SER A 268 19.47 -1.76 -4.14
C SER A 268 20.59 -2.15 -3.17
N GLN A 269 20.27 -2.79 -2.07
CA GLN A 269 21.23 -3.29 -1.09
C GLN A 269 22.18 -4.34 -1.67
N ARG A 270 21.67 -5.27 -2.49
CA ARG A 270 22.45 -6.35 -3.10
C ARG A 270 23.43 -5.84 -4.16
N TYR A 271 23.07 -4.78 -4.88
CA TYR A 271 23.85 -4.27 -6.01
C TYR A 271 24.42 -2.86 -5.77
N ASP A 272 24.65 -2.50 -4.50
CA ASP A 272 25.32 -1.29 -4.07
C ASP A 272 24.71 0.01 -4.65
N ILE A 273 23.39 0.04 -4.83
CA ILE A 273 22.66 1.25 -5.23
C ILE A 273 22.36 2.07 -3.96
N PRO A 274 22.82 3.33 -3.87
CA PRO A 274 22.63 4.14 -2.67
C PRO A 274 21.16 4.31 -2.31
N PHE A 275 20.83 4.17 -1.00
CA PHE A 275 19.45 4.29 -0.49
C PHE A 275 18.81 5.64 -0.81
N GLU A 276 19.61 6.70 -0.89
CA GLU A 276 19.16 8.04 -1.25
C GLU A 276 18.43 8.09 -2.60
N THR A 277 18.75 7.16 -3.50
CA THR A 277 18.05 7.02 -4.81
C THR A 277 16.62 6.53 -4.68
N LEU A 278 16.25 5.94 -3.53
CA LEU A 278 14.93 5.45 -3.22
C LEU A 278 14.03 6.52 -2.56
N ILE A 279 14.64 7.53 -1.91
CA ILE A 279 13.89 8.59 -1.21
C ILE A 279 12.82 9.25 -2.10
N PRO A 280 13.09 9.58 -3.38
CA PRO A 280 12.06 10.15 -4.26
C PRO A 280 10.85 9.24 -4.51
N LEU A 281 10.96 7.93 -4.23
CA LEU A 281 9.86 6.97 -4.41
C LEU A 281 8.90 6.95 -3.21
N LEU A 282 9.31 7.51 -2.08
CA LEU A 282 8.54 7.51 -0.84
C LEU A 282 7.28 8.38 -0.92
N ASP A 283 7.19 9.29 -1.88
CA ASP A 283 5.97 10.07 -2.15
C ASP A 283 4.81 9.19 -2.65
N LEU A 284 5.09 8.16 -3.46
CA LEU A 284 4.09 7.15 -3.84
C LEU A 284 3.71 6.27 -2.65
N LEU A 285 4.72 5.86 -1.88
CA LEU A 285 4.53 4.93 -0.78
C LEU A 285 3.65 5.54 0.33
N VAL A 286 3.81 6.83 0.65
CA VAL A 286 2.93 7.47 1.64
C VAL A 286 1.48 7.58 1.15
N VAL A 287 1.27 7.76 -0.15
CA VAL A 287 -0.07 7.77 -0.75
C VAL A 287 -0.71 6.39 -0.63
N SER A 288 0.04 5.32 -0.93
CA SER A 288 -0.38 3.94 -0.71
C SER A 288 -0.78 3.68 0.75
N ILE A 289 0.14 3.91 1.71
CA ILE A 289 -0.11 3.70 3.15
C ILE A 289 -1.39 4.43 3.62
N ALA A 290 -1.63 5.63 3.10
CA ALA A 290 -2.79 6.41 3.49
C ALA A 290 -4.09 5.93 2.85
N SER A 291 -4.04 5.33 1.65
CA SER A 291 -5.23 4.89 0.90
C SER A 291 -5.67 3.48 1.26
N ASP A 292 -4.74 2.59 1.54
CA ASP A 292 -5.01 1.19 1.87
C ASP A 292 -5.39 0.98 3.35
N LEU A 293 -5.31 2.01 4.17
CA LEU A 293 -5.70 2.00 5.59
C LEU A 293 -4.90 1.00 6.44
N VAL A 294 -3.67 0.69 6.06
CA VAL A 294 -2.74 -0.11 6.86
C VAL A 294 -2.32 0.63 8.14
N SER A 295 -1.85 -0.10 9.15
CA SER A 295 -1.42 0.49 10.41
C SER A 295 -0.24 1.44 10.22
N VAL A 296 -0.34 2.68 10.71
CA VAL A 296 0.75 3.67 10.69
C VAL A 296 1.65 3.47 11.91
N THR A 297 2.21 2.27 12.03
CA THR A 297 3.13 1.83 13.07
C THR A 297 4.39 1.28 12.42
N ASP A 298 5.43 0.99 13.21
CA ASP A 298 6.66 0.35 12.74
C ASP A 298 7.20 0.95 11.42
N GLU A 299 7.50 0.15 10.40
CA GLU A 299 8.04 0.62 9.12
C GLU A 299 7.07 1.56 8.37
N ASN A 300 5.77 1.28 8.38
CA ASN A 300 4.79 2.17 7.75
C ASN A 300 4.85 3.58 8.34
N ARG A 301 5.13 3.72 9.64
CA ARG A 301 5.30 5.03 10.26
C ARG A 301 6.58 5.72 9.80
N ILE A 302 7.69 4.99 9.69
CA ILE A 302 8.96 5.51 9.19
C ILE A 302 8.80 5.98 7.74
N LEU A 303 8.26 5.10 6.90
CA LEU A 303 8.05 5.34 5.47
C LEU A 303 7.07 6.49 5.24
N ALA A 304 5.98 6.56 6.01
CA ALA A 304 5.04 7.67 5.94
C ALA A 304 5.66 9.00 6.37
N HIS A 305 6.50 9.02 7.40
CA HIS A 305 7.19 10.23 7.85
C HIS A 305 8.09 10.82 6.75
N TYR A 306 8.92 9.99 6.14
CA TYR A 306 9.81 10.43 5.06
C TYR A 306 9.07 10.64 3.74
N GLY A 307 8.04 9.84 3.47
CA GLY A 307 7.17 10.01 2.33
C GLY A 307 6.42 11.34 2.34
N LEU A 308 5.89 11.76 3.50
CA LEU A 308 5.28 13.09 3.66
C LEU A 308 6.28 14.21 3.45
N LYS A 309 7.52 14.07 3.94
CA LYS A 309 8.56 15.06 3.66
C LYS A 309 8.85 15.18 2.17
N GLN A 310 8.92 14.04 1.46
CA GLN A 310 9.12 14.01 0.02
C GLN A 310 7.94 14.62 -0.72
N LEU A 311 6.71 14.25 -0.36
CA LEU A 311 5.48 14.73 -0.96
C LEU A 311 5.29 16.25 -0.78
N ASN A 312 5.64 16.79 0.39
CA ASN A 312 5.53 18.22 0.68
C ASN A 312 6.70 19.04 0.11
N GLY A 313 7.89 18.44 -0.01
CA GLY A 313 9.09 19.14 -0.43
C GLY A 313 9.37 19.09 -1.93
N ASN A 314 9.24 17.91 -2.52
CA ASN A 314 9.54 17.67 -3.93
C ASN A 314 8.72 16.49 -4.48
N PRO A 315 7.38 16.64 -4.58
CA PRO A 315 6.51 15.60 -5.12
C PRO A 315 6.80 15.38 -6.61
N ARG A 316 6.56 14.16 -7.08
CA ARG A 316 6.59 13.90 -8.53
C ARG A 316 5.47 14.64 -9.26
N GLU A 317 5.67 14.94 -10.54
CA GLU A 317 4.77 15.76 -11.35
C GLU A 317 3.30 15.29 -11.33
N GLY A 318 3.06 13.97 -11.38
CA GLY A 318 1.69 13.42 -11.34
C GLY A 318 1.00 13.69 -10.00
N LEU A 319 1.70 13.51 -8.87
CA LEU A 319 1.17 13.80 -7.55
C LEU A 319 0.99 15.31 -7.34
N LEU A 320 1.95 16.13 -7.82
CA LEU A 320 1.84 17.57 -7.78
C LEU A 320 0.58 18.06 -8.53
N ALA A 321 0.32 17.54 -9.72
CA ALA A 321 -0.87 17.86 -10.48
C ALA A 321 -2.17 17.49 -9.73
N MET A 322 -2.21 16.30 -9.09
CA MET A 322 -3.37 15.89 -8.28
C MET A 322 -3.58 16.81 -7.07
N ILE A 323 -2.50 17.18 -6.37
CA ILE A 323 -2.55 18.11 -5.23
C ILE A 323 -3.13 19.45 -5.68
N GLN A 324 -2.61 20.02 -6.76
CA GLN A 324 -3.10 21.30 -7.32
C GLN A 324 -4.56 21.25 -7.75
N LEU A 325 -4.97 20.16 -8.43
CA LEU A 325 -6.37 19.95 -8.84
C LEU A 325 -7.32 19.81 -7.65
N SER A 326 -6.84 19.31 -6.51
CA SER A 326 -7.63 19.22 -5.28
C SER A 326 -7.72 20.55 -4.52
N GLY A 327 -7.06 21.60 -4.99
CA GLY A 327 -7.04 22.91 -4.34
C GLY A 327 -6.16 22.96 -3.08
N LEU A 328 -5.24 22.01 -2.93
CA LEU A 328 -4.27 21.96 -1.82
C LEU A 328 -2.92 22.52 -2.27
N GLU A 329 -2.18 23.04 -1.31
CA GLU A 329 -0.79 23.42 -1.49
C GLU A 329 0.12 22.29 -0.96
N PRO A 330 1.23 21.92 -1.65
CA PRO A 330 2.12 20.82 -1.23
C PRO A 330 2.61 20.96 0.21
N THR A 331 2.83 22.19 0.69
CA THR A 331 3.30 22.47 2.05
C THR A 331 2.26 22.25 3.16
N HIS A 332 1.03 21.88 2.81
CA HIS A 332 -0.11 21.73 3.74
C HIS A 332 -0.73 20.33 3.73
N ILE A 333 -0.04 19.35 3.19
CA ILE A 333 -0.49 17.95 3.15
C ILE A 333 -0.05 17.19 4.41
#